data_ab88c1bbc921a60f5a29bd1cfb1fdad8
#
_entry.id   ab88c1bbc921a60f5a29bd1cfb1fdad8
#
_cell.length_a   1.000
_cell.length_b   1.000
_cell.length_c   1.000
_cell.angle_alpha   90.00
_cell.angle_beta   90.00
_cell.angle_gamma   90.00
#
_symmetry.space_group_name_H-M   'P 1'
#
loop_
_entity.id
_entity.type
_entity.pdbx_description
1 polymer ?
#
loop_
_entity_poly.entity_id
_entity_poly.type
_entity_poly.pdbx_seq_one_letter_code
_entity_poly.pdbx_strand_id
1 'polypeptide(L)'
;MPSAYYLESVKLGKQFQLNNSSWGGDDCKNYHNQIRVLMDKYGANTVLDYGCGKGRQYENLVPYGLPHDRITEPMTFQTRINAESVYKFDPCVEGFDIEPTGQKFDAVICTQVLGSIPDVDMPWLRDKLMNYATKFVFIGLHKPDKPLKAKKRMYDTNWVTYPRSIEWYQEQFSNWAGPELYWWFRDTAHPINDWYSIDLGGLAK
;
A
#
# COMPACT_ATOMS: atom_id res chain seq x y z
N MET A 1 12.83 -8.05 14.51
CA MET A 1 13.79 -7.77 13.40
C MET A 1 13.35 -8.57 12.19
N PRO A 2 13.57 -8.07 10.96
CA PRO A 2 13.25 -8.81 9.75
C PRO A 2 14.15 -10.03 9.59
N SER A 3 13.64 -11.06 8.91
CA SER A 3 14.39 -12.28 8.63
C SER A 3 15.46 -12.07 7.54
N ALA A 4 16.38 -13.03 7.42
CA ALA A 4 17.34 -13.05 6.31
C ALA A 4 16.63 -13.15 4.94
N TYR A 5 15.46 -13.79 4.87
CA TYR A 5 14.64 -13.88 3.66
C TYR A 5 14.12 -12.51 3.21
N TYR A 6 13.66 -11.69 4.16
CA TYR A 6 13.25 -10.32 3.85
C TYR A 6 14.41 -9.48 3.33
N LEU A 7 15.57 -9.55 4.00
CA LEU A 7 16.76 -8.79 3.57
C LEU A 7 17.22 -9.18 2.17
N GLU A 8 17.17 -10.46 1.83
CA GLU A 8 17.46 -10.93 0.48
C GLU A 8 16.40 -10.44 -0.53
N SER A 9 15.11 -10.45 -0.16
CA SER A 9 14.03 -9.91 -0.99
C SER A 9 14.23 -8.43 -1.28
N VAL A 10 14.66 -7.63 -0.30
CA VAL A 10 14.98 -6.20 -0.50
C VAL A 10 16.15 -6.03 -1.46
N LYS A 11 17.21 -6.81 -1.33
CA LYS A 11 18.34 -6.78 -2.24
C LYS A 11 17.95 -7.08 -3.68
N LEU A 12 17.14 -8.12 -3.89
CA LEU A 12 16.61 -8.47 -5.21
C LEU A 12 15.67 -7.38 -5.74
N GLY A 13 14.85 -6.79 -4.87
CA GLY A 13 13.99 -5.67 -5.19
C GLY A 13 14.77 -4.44 -5.66
N LYS A 14 15.88 -4.09 -5.00
CA LYS A 14 16.78 -3.01 -5.43
C LYS A 14 17.30 -3.25 -6.85
N GLN A 15 17.78 -4.45 -7.13
CA GLN A 15 18.24 -4.82 -8.48
C GLN A 15 17.12 -4.72 -9.52
N PHE A 16 15.92 -5.18 -9.16
CA PHE A 16 14.74 -5.09 -10.02
C PHE A 16 14.37 -3.63 -10.32
N GLN A 17 14.34 -2.78 -9.32
CA GLN A 17 13.98 -1.37 -9.45
C GLN A 17 14.97 -0.59 -10.34
N LEU A 18 16.26 -0.91 -10.27
CA LEU A 18 17.28 -0.30 -11.12
C LEU A 18 17.07 -0.65 -12.60
N ASN A 19 16.66 -1.88 -12.89
CA ASN A 19 16.59 -2.41 -14.26
C ASN A 19 15.20 -2.31 -14.89
N ASN A 20 14.17 -1.91 -14.14
CA ASN A 20 12.79 -1.93 -14.61
C ASN A 20 12.13 -0.56 -14.50
N SER A 21 11.75 0.01 -15.66
CA SER A 21 11.02 1.28 -15.71
C SER A 21 9.54 1.15 -15.37
N SER A 22 8.97 -0.05 -15.37
CA SER A 22 7.52 -0.28 -15.22
C SER A 22 7.01 -0.15 -13.79
N TRP A 23 7.87 -0.26 -12.77
CA TRP A 23 7.50 -0.13 -11.37
C TRP A 23 7.55 1.33 -10.93
N GLY A 24 6.48 2.04 -11.21
CA GLY A 24 6.43 3.48 -11.02
C GLY A 24 6.08 3.94 -9.59
N GLY A 25 5.49 3.06 -8.76
CA GLY A 25 4.89 3.50 -7.50
C GLY A 25 3.62 4.29 -7.75
N ASP A 26 2.73 3.74 -8.59
CA ASP A 26 1.48 4.40 -9.02
C ASP A 26 0.23 3.75 -8.44
N ASP A 27 0.35 2.70 -7.64
CA ASP A 27 -0.79 1.89 -7.23
C ASP A 27 -1.73 2.59 -6.24
N CYS A 28 -1.22 3.46 -5.37
CA CYS A 28 -2.04 4.22 -4.43
C CYS A 28 -3.10 5.08 -5.12
N LYS A 29 -2.84 5.56 -6.35
CA LYS A 29 -3.82 6.34 -7.11
C LYS A 29 -5.15 5.60 -7.35
N ASN A 30 -5.12 4.27 -7.35
CA ASN A 30 -6.31 3.45 -7.52
C ASN A 30 -7.22 3.42 -6.28
N TYR A 31 -6.73 3.91 -5.14
CA TYR A 31 -7.40 3.93 -3.84
C TYR A 31 -7.65 5.36 -3.34
N HIS A 32 -7.45 6.35 -4.18
CA HIS A 32 -7.45 7.76 -3.78
C HIS A 32 -8.74 8.20 -3.08
N ASN A 33 -9.90 7.72 -3.53
CA ASN A 33 -11.18 8.09 -2.92
C ASN A 33 -11.35 7.49 -1.53
N GLN A 34 -11.00 6.22 -1.37
CA GLN A 34 -11.07 5.51 -0.09
C GLN A 34 -10.14 6.19 0.93
N ILE A 35 -8.91 6.46 0.50
CA ILE A 35 -7.92 7.13 1.34
C ILE A 35 -8.40 8.55 1.68
N ARG A 36 -8.93 9.32 0.70
CA ARG A 36 -9.45 10.66 0.93
C ARG A 36 -10.57 10.68 1.97
N VAL A 37 -11.54 9.75 1.86
CA VAL A 37 -12.64 9.63 2.83
C VAL A 37 -12.10 9.37 4.24
N LEU A 38 -11.08 8.53 4.38
CA LEU A 38 -10.45 8.27 5.68
C LEU A 38 -9.65 9.48 6.19
N MET A 39 -8.91 10.16 5.31
CA MET A 39 -8.20 11.38 5.68
C MET A 39 -9.16 12.42 6.26
N ASP A 40 -10.28 12.66 5.58
CA ASP A 40 -11.29 13.62 6.02
C ASP A 40 -12.00 13.14 7.31
N LYS A 41 -12.38 11.86 7.40
CA LYS A 41 -13.04 11.27 8.59
C LYS A 41 -12.22 11.42 9.86
N TYR A 42 -10.91 11.21 9.76
CA TYR A 42 -10.01 11.25 10.92
C TYR A 42 -9.28 12.59 11.10
N GLY A 43 -9.52 13.55 10.21
CA GLY A 43 -8.74 14.81 10.20
C GLY A 43 -7.25 14.52 10.11
N ALA A 44 -6.86 13.57 9.26
CA ALA A 44 -5.48 13.16 9.09
C ALA A 44 -4.78 14.10 8.11
N ASN A 45 -3.55 14.54 8.45
CA ASN A 45 -2.79 15.49 7.65
C ASN A 45 -1.44 14.90 7.18
N THR A 46 -0.84 14.04 7.99
CA THR A 46 0.47 13.47 7.71
C THR A 46 0.35 12.00 7.31
N VAL A 47 1.05 11.61 6.25
CA VAL A 47 0.96 10.27 5.67
C VAL A 47 2.34 9.64 5.54
N LEU A 48 2.47 8.38 5.92
CA LEU A 48 3.56 7.51 5.49
C LEU A 48 3.05 6.60 4.37
N ASP A 49 3.62 6.71 3.17
CA ASP A 49 3.43 5.73 2.10
C ASP A 49 4.52 4.66 2.22
N TYR A 50 4.16 3.52 2.83
CA TYR A 50 5.06 2.40 3.09
C TYR A 50 5.08 1.44 1.92
N GLY A 51 6.18 1.43 1.17
CA GLY A 51 6.32 0.72 -0.10
C GLY A 51 5.88 1.57 -1.29
N CYS A 52 6.26 2.84 -1.29
CA CYS A 52 5.85 3.84 -2.29
C CYS A 52 6.39 3.57 -3.70
N GLY A 53 7.26 2.57 -3.90
CA GLY A 53 7.98 2.37 -5.15
C GLY A 53 8.77 3.63 -5.54
N LYS A 54 8.78 3.96 -6.83
CA LYS A 54 9.46 5.18 -7.33
C LYS A 54 8.69 6.48 -7.06
N GLY A 55 7.56 6.41 -6.39
CA GLY A 55 6.78 7.59 -5.96
C GLY A 55 6.22 8.46 -7.08
N ARG A 56 6.09 7.95 -8.31
CA ARG A 56 5.63 8.73 -9.49
C ARG A 56 4.26 9.35 -9.30
N GLN A 57 3.39 8.76 -8.51
CA GLN A 57 2.08 9.31 -8.19
C GLN A 57 2.12 10.65 -7.46
N TYR A 58 3.25 10.97 -6.83
CA TYR A 58 3.47 12.25 -6.14
C TYR A 58 4.08 13.33 -7.03
N GLU A 59 4.64 12.94 -8.16
CA GLU A 59 5.28 13.85 -9.11
C GLU A 59 4.38 14.14 -10.30
N ASN A 60 3.62 13.13 -10.74
CA ASN A 60 2.79 13.25 -11.92
C ASN A 60 1.42 13.84 -11.58
N LEU A 61 1.02 14.83 -12.35
CA LEU A 61 -0.37 15.29 -12.36
C LEU A 61 -1.23 14.25 -13.08
N VAL A 62 -2.24 13.74 -12.39
CA VAL A 62 -3.15 12.74 -12.92
C VAL A 62 -4.57 13.30 -12.90
N PRO A 63 -5.36 13.16 -13.97
CA PRO A 63 -6.78 13.45 -13.92
C PRO A 63 -7.45 12.36 -13.05
N TYR A 64 -7.78 12.70 -11.81
CA TYR A 64 -8.56 11.84 -10.92
C TYR A 64 -10.05 12.07 -11.16
N GLY A 65 -10.49 11.82 -12.37
CA GLY A 65 -11.91 11.91 -12.73
C GLY A 65 -12.55 10.53 -12.69
N LEU A 66 -13.56 10.38 -11.85
CA LEU A 66 -14.56 9.36 -12.07
C LEU A 66 -15.65 9.97 -12.96
N PRO A 67 -16.44 9.15 -13.66
CA PRO A 67 -17.51 9.64 -14.53
C PRO A 67 -18.50 10.60 -13.84
N HIS A 68 -18.51 10.63 -12.52
CA HIS A 68 -19.36 11.48 -11.69
C HIS A 68 -18.62 12.56 -10.89
N ASP A 69 -17.29 12.54 -10.86
CA ASP A 69 -16.48 13.58 -10.25
C ASP A 69 -16.30 14.75 -11.22
N ARG A 70 -16.77 15.92 -10.82
CA ARG A 70 -16.56 17.18 -11.57
C ARG A 70 -15.12 17.70 -11.47
N ILE A 71 -14.21 16.91 -10.90
CA ILE A 71 -12.80 17.30 -10.77
C ILE A 71 -12.13 17.02 -12.10
N THR A 72 -11.98 18.05 -12.90
CA THR A 72 -11.37 18.00 -14.23
C THR A 72 -9.89 18.40 -14.21
N GLU A 73 -9.43 19.03 -13.14
CA GLU A 73 -8.06 19.53 -13.04
C GLU A 73 -7.10 18.41 -12.61
N PRO A 74 -6.04 18.17 -13.40
CA PRO A 74 -4.99 17.24 -13.00
C PRO A 74 -4.30 17.69 -11.71
N MET A 75 -4.09 16.76 -10.79
CA MET A 75 -3.43 17.03 -9.52
C MET A 75 -2.52 15.87 -9.10
N THR A 76 -1.65 16.13 -8.13
CA THR A 76 -0.84 15.06 -7.53
C THR A 76 -1.69 14.18 -6.63
N PHE A 77 -1.21 12.95 -6.36
CA PHE A 77 -1.88 12.07 -5.41
C PHE A 77 -1.98 12.71 -4.00
N GLN A 78 -0.93 13.39 -3.53
CA GLN A 78 -0.93 14.09 -2.25
C GLN A 78 -2.07 15.12 -2.16
N THR A 79 -2.23 15.95 -3.19
CA THR A 79 -3.32 16.93 -3.26
C THR A 79 -4.68 16.25 -3.27
N ARG A 80 -4.81 15.17 -4.05
CA ARG A 80 -6.07 14.42 -4.17
C ARG A 80 -6.55 13.84 -2.84
N ILE A 81 -5.64 13.29 -2.04
CA ILE A 81 -6.00 12.74 -0.73
C ILE A 81 -6.05 13.80 0.40
N ASN A 82 -5.79 15.07 0.08
CA ASN A 82 -5.77 16.18 1.02
C ASN A 82 -4.72 16.01 2.14
N ALA A 83 -3.57 15.43 1.81
CA ALA A 83 -2.48 15.32 2.76
C ALA A 83 -1.63 16.61 2.80
N GLU A 84 -1.33 17.08 3.98
CA GLU A 84 -0.41 18.22 4.19
C GLU A 84 1.03 17.79 3.86
N SER A 85 1.39 16.60 4.29
CA SER A 85 2.70 16.01 3.99
C SER A 85 2.64 14.50 3.78
N VAL A 86 3.54 14.00 2.93
CA VAL A 86 3.73 12.58 2.68
C VAL A 86 5.19 12.21 2.83
N TYR A 87 5.48 11.28 3.73
CA TYR A 87 6.77 10.61 3.79
C TYR A 87 6.74 9.38 2.90
N LYS A 88 7.62 9.33 1.91
CA LYS A 88 7.77 8.22 0.96
C LYS A 88 8.83 7.26 1.47
N PHE A 89 8.49 6.01 1.71
CA PHE A 89 9.42 4.97 2.11
C PHE A 89 9.29 3.74 1.23
N ASP A 90 10.39 3.32 0.65
CA ASP A 90 10.51 2.02 -0.05
C ASP A 90 11.95 1.49 0.11
N PRO A 91 12.16 0.34 0.78
CA PRO A 91 13.50 -0.19 1.04
C PRO A 91 14.25 -0.59 -0.23
N CYS A 92 13.53 -0.69 -1.38
CA CYS A 92 14.10 -1.09 -2.67
C CYS A 92 14.44 0.10 -3.58
N VAL A 93 14.13 1.34 -3.19
CA VAL A 93 14.32 2.53 -4.04
C VAL A 93 15.28 3.51 -3.39
N GLU A 94 16.38 3.78 -4.07
CA GLU A 94 17.36 4.78 -3.63
C GLU A 94 16.70 6.16 -3.48
N GLY A 95 16.99 6.84 -2.38
CA GLY A 95 16.38 8.12 -2.02
C GLY A 95 15.07 8.00 -1.24
N PHE A 96 14.44 6.81 -1.24
CA PHE A 96 13.26 6.50 -0.41
C PHE A 96 13.54 5.38 0.60
N ASP A 97 14.76 4.86 0.66
CA ASP A 97 15.17 3.74 1.51
C ASP A 97 15.60 4.14 2.93
N ILE A 98 15.38 5.39 3.30
CA ILE A 98 15.59 5.86 4.68
C ILE A 98 14.33 5.57 5.49
N GLU A 99 14.46 4.69 6.47
CA GLU A 99 13.33 4.36 7.33
C GLU A 99 13.01 5.52 8.30
N PRO A 100 11.71 5.92 8.48
CA PRO A 100 11.32 7.03 9.33
C PRO A 100 11.35 6.64 10.83
N THR A 101 12.52 6.26 11.33
CA THR A 101 12.69 5.77 12.70
C THR A 101 12.29 6.84 13.73
N GLY A 102 11.44 6.45 14.68
CA GLY A 102 10.98 7.35 15.76
C GLY A 102 9.92 8.37 15.33
N GLN A 103 9.53 8.42 14.06
CA GLN A 103 8.46 9.29 13.58
C GLN A 103 7.09 8.59 13.70
N LYS A 104 6.04 9.41 13.80
CA LYS A 104 4.65 8.99 13.76
C LYS A 104 3.91 9.79 12.70
N PHE A 105 2.91 9.17 12.10
CA PHE A 105 2.08 9.75 11.05
C PHE A 105 0.62 9.57 11.42
N ASP A 106 -0.23 10.49 10.98
CA ASP A 106 -1.68 10.33 11.17
C ASP A 106 -2.18 9.08 10.46
N ALA A 107 -1.71 8.87 9.24
CA ALA A 107 -2.07 7.72 8.42
C ALA A 107 -0.83 6.98 7.90
N VAL A 108 -0.96 5.66 7.78
CA VAL A 108 -0.02 4.81 7.04
C VAL A 108 -0.76 4.15 5.89
N ILE A 109 -0.24 4.32 4.68
CA ILE A 109 -0.74 3.67 3.47
C ILE A 109 0.25 2.58 3.07
N CYS A 110 -0.25 1.38 2.82
CA CYS A 110 0.57 0.24 2.41
C CYS A 110 -0.16 -0.50 1.27
N THR A 111 0.23 -0.21 0.03
CA THR A 111 -0.46 -0.77 -1.14
C THR A 111 0.45 -1.66 -1.96
N GLN A 112 -0.02 -2.86 -2.30
CA GLN A 112 0.69 -3.89 -3.09
C GLN A 112 2.05 -4.35 -2.49
N VAL A 113 2.27 -4.12 -1.21
CA VAL A 113 3.52 -4.48 -0.51
C VAL A 113 3.45 -5.88 0.09
N LEU A 114 2.34 -6.20 0.77
CA LEU A 114 2.24 -7.42 1.58
C LEU A 114 2.43 -8.69 0.77
N GLY A 115 2.09 -8.66 -0.52
CA GLY A 115 2.30 -9.77 -1.44
C GLY A 115 3.78 -10.15 -1.65
N SER A 116 4.70 -9.24 -1.36
CA SER A 116 6.15 -9.46 -1.51
C SER A 116 6.87 -9.78 -0.19
N ILE A 117 6.13 -9.79 0.92
CA ILE A 117 6.70 -10.05 2.25
C ILE A 117 6.66 -11.54 2.56
N PRO A 118 7.75 -12.18 3.01
CA PRO A 118 7.74 -13.57 3.47
C PRO A 118 6.77 -13.78 4.64
N ASP A 119 6.16 -14.97 4.75
CA ASP A 119 5.18 -15.28 5.80
C ASP A 119 5.76 -15.04 7.21
N VAL A 120 7.00 -15.43 7.41
CA VAL A 120 7.72 -15.29 8.69
C VAL A 120 7.91 -13.82 9.11
N ASP A 121 7.88 -12.89 8.17
CA ASP A 121 8.08 -11.45 8.41
C ASP A 121 6.77 -10.68 8.53
N MET A 122 5.62 -11.30 8.27
CA MET A 122 4.33 -10.63 8.31
C MET A 122 4.00 -10.04 9.70
N PRO A 123 4.23 -10.74 10.82
CA PRO A 123 4.02 -10.17 12.16
C PRO A 123 4.91 -8.95 12.41
N TRP A 124 6.16 -8.99 11.99
CA TRP A 124 7.09 -7.87 12.12
C TRP A 124 6.62 -6.65 11.31
N LEU A 125 6.18 -6.84 10.07
CA LEU A 125 5.66 -5.75 9.25
C LEU A 125 4.36 -5.17 9.83
N ARG A 126 3.43 -6.03 10.25
CA ARG A 126 2.20 -5.61 10.93
C ARG A 126 2.51 -4.68 12.11
N ASP A 127 3.40 -5.11 13.00
CA ASP A 127 3.77 -4.33 14.19
C ASP A 127 4.43 -3.00 13.81
N LYS A 128 5.19 -2.98 12.72
CA LYS A 128 5.75 -1.74 12.17
C LYS A 128 4.69 -0.76 11.69
N LEU A 129 3.77 -1.21 10.84
CA LEU A 129 2.68 -0.37 10.32
C LEU A 129 1.85 0.20 11.48
N MET A 130 1.53 -0.64 12.46
CA MET A 130 0.82 -0.25 13.68
C MET A 130 1.60 0.82 14.48
N ASN A 131 2.90 0.67 14.58
CA ASN A 131 3.75 1.59 15.33
C ASN A 131 3.93 2.94 14.65
N TYR A 132 3.84 3.03 13.33
CA TYR A 132 3.96 4.30 12.62
C TYR A 132 2.69 5.14 12.63
N ALA A 133 1.51 4.51 12.62
CA ALA A 133 0.24 5.23 12.55
C ALA A 133 -0.24 5.73 13.92
N THR A 134 -0.93 6.87 13.94
CA THR A 134 -1.63 7.38 15.12
C THR A 134 -3.14 7.32 14.98
N LYS A 135 -3.69 7.37 13.76
CA LYS A 135 -5.13 7.40 13.51
C LYS A 135 -5.60 6.17 12.73
N PHE A 136 -5.00 5.90 11.56
CA PHE A 136 -5.38 4.72 10.79
C PHE A 136 -4.25 4.14 9.94
N VAL A 137 -4.40 2.88 9.56
CA VAL A 137 -3.62 2.19 8.53
C VAL A 137 -4.55 1.76 7.41
N PHE A 138 -4.17 2.05 6.17
CA PHE A 138 -4.87 1.62 4.96
C PHE A 138 -4.01 0.61 4.21
N ILE A 139 -4.55 -0.58 3.97
CA ILE A 139 -3.88 -1.64 3.21
C ILE A 139 -4.66 -1.91 1.93
N GLY A 140 -4.00 -1.69 0.79
CA GLY A 140 -4.54 -1.96 -0.54
C GLY A 140 -3.88 -3.16 -1.19
N LEU A 141 -4.67 -4.15 -1.63
CA LEU A 141 -4.18 -5.35 -2.30
C LEU A 141 -5.02 -5.68 -3.54
N HIS A 142 -4.40 -6.34 -4.52
CA HIS A 142 -5.17 -7.00 -5.56
C HIS A 142 -5.83 -8.25 -5.00
N LYS A 143 -7.12 -8.43 -5.34
CA LYS A 143 -7.81 -9.69 -5.07
C LYS A 143 -7.15 -10.80 -5.88
N PRO A 144 -6.86 -11.94 -5.29
CA PRO A 144 -6.31 -13.06 -6.05
C PRO A 144 -7.35 -13.58 -7.05
N ASP A 145 -7.04 -13.43 -8.35
CA ASP A 145 -7.96 -13.78 -9.45
C ASP A 145 -8.16 -15.30 -9.66
N LYS A 146 -7.35 -16.13 -9.01
CA LYS A 146 -7.34 -17.59 -9.22
C LYS A 146 -6.91 -18.34 -7.97
N PRO A 147 -7.27 -19.65 -7.87
CA PRO A 147 -6.78 -20.48 -6.79
C PRO A 147 -5.26 -20.34 -6.68
N LEU A 148 -4.84 -20.07 -5.47
CA LEU A 148 -3.46 -19.77 -5.11
C LEU A 148 -2.51 -20.85 -5.60
N LYS A 149 -1.88 -20.63 -6.73
CA LYS A 149 -0.77 -21.44 -7.18
C LYS A 149 0.50 -20.91 -6.55
N ALA A 150 1.43 -21.86 -6.26
CA ALA A 150 2.70 -21.62 -5.63
C ALA A 150 3.39 -20.28 -6.05
N LYS A 151 4.28 -19.80 -5.19
CA LYS A 151 5.17 -18.64 -5.36
C LYS A 151 5.38 -18.25 -6.82
N LYS A 152 4.90 -17.09 -7.24
CA LYS A 152 5.07 -16.62 -8.60
C LYS A 152 6.31 -15.74 -8.67
N ARG A 153 7.27 -16.12 -9.52
CA ARG A 153 8.38 -15.22 -9.87
C ARG A 153 7.84 -14.09 -10.75
N MET A 154 8.24 -12.86 -10.46
CA MET A 154 7.87 -11.72 -11.28
C MET A 154 8.92 -11.48 -12.37
N TYR A 155 8.47 -11.46 -13.65
CA TYR A 155 9.24 -10.97 -14.80
C TYR A 155 10.67 -11.53 -14.90
N ASP A 156 10.84 -12.83 -14.94
CA ASP A 156 12.17 -13.49 -15.03
C ASP A 156 13.20 -13.06 -13.96
N THR A 157 12.73 -12.44 -12.90
CA THR A 157 13.54 -12.09 -11.74
C THR A 157 13.44 -13.16 -10.67
N ASN A 158 14.41 -13.18 -9.75
CA ASN A 158 14.34 -14.03 -8.57
C ASN A 158 13.43 -13.45 -7.49
N TRP A 159 12.78 -12.33 -7.74
CA TRP A 159 11.86 -11.74 -6.79
C TRP A 159 10.56 -12.53 -6.74
N VAL A 160 10.15 -12.87 -5.52
CA VAL A 160 9.03 -13.78 -5.28
C VAL A 160 7.84 -13.00 -4.75
N THR A 161 6.66 -13.21 -5.33
CA THR A 161 5.40 -12.84 -4.71
C THR A 161 4.76 -14.04 -4.05
N TYR A 162 4.09 -13.80 -2.93
CA TYR A 162 3.41 -14.80 -2.12
C TYR A 162 1.91 -14.62 -2.28
N PRO A 163 1.24 -15.36 -3.19
CA PRO A 163 -0.20 -15.28 -3.33
C PRO A 163 -0.85 -15.88 -2.08
N ARG A 164 -1.74 -15.11 -1.44
CA ARG A 164 -2.41 -15.50 -0.20
C ARG A 164 -3.88 -15.14 -0.28
N SER A 165 -4.73 -15.90 0.41
CA SER A 165 -6.15 -15.59 0.50
C SER A 165 -6.40 -14.36 1.38
N ILE A 166 -7.59 -13.80 1.27
CA ILE A 166 -8.05 -12.69 2.11
C ILE A 166 -8.08 -13.14 3.57
N GLU A 167 -8.58 -14.35 3.82
CA GLU A 167 -8.70 -14.95 5.15
C GLU A 167 -7.33 -15.10 5.82
N TRP A 168 -6.31 -15.48 5.02
CA TRP A 168 -4.93 -15.56 5.53
C TRP A 168 -4.45 -14.19 6.04
N TYR A 169 -4.67 -13.10 5.28
CA TYR A 169 -4.30 -11.78 5.75
C TYR A 169 -5.07 -11.37 7.00
N GLN A 170 -6.37 -11.65 7.05
CA GLN A 170 -7.21 -11.37 8.22
C GLN A 170 -6.68 -12.08 9.46
N GLU A 171 -6.25 -13.34 9.34
CA GLU A 171 -5.64 -14.10 10.42
C GLU A 171 -4.33 -13.46 10.91
N GLN A 172 -3.44 -13.06 9.98
CA GLN A 172 -2.16 -12.43 10.35
C GLN A 172 -2.34 -11.11 11.09
N PHE A 173 -3.44 -10.42 10.88
CA PHE A 173 -3.76 -9.13 11.50
C PHE A 173 -4.84 -9.23 12.58
N SER A 174 -5.27 -10.43 12.97
CA SER A 174 -6.33 -10.65 13.98
C SER A 174 -5.99 -10.06 15.36
N ASN A 175 -4.70 -9.98 15.70
CA ASN A 175 -4.20 -9.40 16.95
C ASN A 175 -3.89 -7.90 16.83
N TRP A 176 -4.48 -7.20 15.85
CA TRP A 176 -4.29 -5.77 15.70
C TRP A 176 -4.90 -5.01 16.88
N ALA A 177 -4.07 -4.30 17.64
CA ALA A 177 -4.46 -3.55 18.83
C ALA A 177 -4.08 -2.05 18.74
N GLY A 178 -3.85 -1.57 17.55
CA GLY A 178 -3.40 -0.22 17.25
C GLY A 178 -4.49 0.71 16.73
N PRO A 179 -4.09 1.67 15.90
CA PRO A 179 -4.99 2.57 15.17
C PRO A 179 -5.99 1.80 14.31
N GLU A 180 -7.01 2.48 13.81
CA GLU A 180 -8.01 1.84 12.93
C GLU A 180 -7.35 1.20 11.71
N LEU A 181 -7.76 -0.02 11.33
CA LEU A 181 -7.22 -0.77 10.21
C LEU A 181 -8.27 -0.94 9.11
N TYR A 182 -7.92 -0.50 7.91
CA TYR A 182 -8.78 -0.57 6.73
C TYR A 182 -8.13 -1.40 5.64
N TRP A 183 -8.92 -2.31 5.05
CA TRP A 183 -8.53 -3.17 3.95
C TRP A 183 -9.29 -2.82 2.69
N TRP A 184 -8.61 -2.84 1.56
CA TRP A 184 -9.26 -2.78 0.27
C TRP A 184 -8.65 -3.83 -0.68
N PHE A 185 -9.49 -4.72 -1.13
CA PHE A 185 -9.13 -5.75 -2.10
C PHE A 185 -9.67 -5.36 -3.46
N ARG A 186 -8.79 -4.91 -4.34
CA ARG A 186 -9.16 -4.51 -5.69
C ARG A 186 -9.33 -5.75 -6.57
N ASP A 187 -10.48 -5.85 -7.23
CA ASP A 187 -10.69 -6.82 -8.30
C ASP A 187 -10.09 -6.27 -9.60
N THR A 188 -9.11 -6.99 -10.17
CA THR A 188 -8.47 -6.61 -11.43
C THR A 188 -9.32 -6.95 -12.63
N ALA A 189 -10.33 -7.81 -12.48
CA ALA A 189 -11.23 -8.22 -13.54
C ALA A 189 -12.31 -7.16 -13.87
N HIS A 190 -12.57 -6.22 -12.96
CA HIS A 190 -13.52 -5.13 -13.18
C HIS A 190 -12.79 -3.81 -13.37
N PRO A 191 -13.04 -3.10 -14.48
CA PRO A 191 -12.54 -1.75 -14.65
C PRO A 191 -13.12 -0.84 -13.55
N ILE A 192 -12.41 0.21 -13.22
CA ILE A 192 -12.57 1.19 -12.13
C ILE A 192 -14.01 1.73 -11.90
N ASN A 193 -14.98 1.34 -12.70
CA ASN A 193 -16.32 1.90 -12.74
C ASN A 193 -17.35 1.25 -11.80
N ASP A 194 -17.03 0.16 -11.13
CA ASP A 194 -17.98 -0.45 -10.20
C ASP A 194 -17.81 0.09 -8.79
N TRP A 195 -18.47 1.21 -8.56
CA TRP A 195 -18.70 1.78 -7.24
C TRP A 195 -19.75 0.95 -6.49
N TYR A 196 -19.35 -0.15 -5.95
CA TYR A 196 -20.17 -0.78 -4.92
C TYR A 196 -19.84 -0.11 -3.57
N SER A 197 -20.94 0.24 -2.89
CA SER A 197 -20.99 0.83 -1.57
C SER A 197 -19.78 0.48 -0.76
N ILE A 198 -19.09 1.51 -0.31
CA ILE A 198 -18.01 1.43 0.65
C ILE A 198 -18.63 0.83 1.93
N ASP A 199 -18.77 -0.46 1.94
CA ASP A 199 -18.71 -1.16 3.22
C ASP A 199 -17.22 -1.07 3.57
N LEU A 200 -16.88 0.02 4.27
CA LEU A 200 -15.62 0.14 4.96
C LEU A 200 -15.70 -0.92 6.05
N GLY A 201 -15.56 -2.21 5.62
CA GLY A 201 -15.45 -3.32 6.51
C GLY A 201 -14.21 -3.12 7.36
N GLY A 202 -14.33 -2.20 8.29
CA GLY A 202 -13.50 -2.25 9.45
C GLY A 202 -13.72 -3.63 10.00
N LEU A 203 -12.66 -4.40 10.19
CA LEU A 203 -12.72 -5.54 11.06
C LEU A 203 -13.22 -4.97 12.40
N ALA A 204 -14.57 -4.95 12.55
CA ALA A 204 -15.16 -4.65 13.82
C ALA A 204 -14.54 -5.63 14.80
N LYS A 205 -14.02 -5.07 15.89
CA LYS A 205 -13.53 -5.84 17.03
C LYS A 205 -14.54 -6.89 17.46
#